data_929e72c38a173e2c73f6e7d331f2310f
#
_entry.id   929e72c38a173e2c73f6e7d331f2310f
#
_cell.length_a   1.000
_cell.length_b   1.000
_cell.length_c   1.000
_cell.angle_alpha   90.00
_cell.angle_beta   90.00
_cell.angle_gamma   90.00
#
_symmetry.space_group_name_H-M   'P 1'
#
loop_
_entity.id
_entity.type
_entity.pdbx_description
1 polymer ?
#
loop_
_entity_poly.entity_id
_entity_poly.type
_entity_poly.pdbx_seq_one_letter_code
_entity_poly.pdbx_strand_id
1 'polypeptide(L)'
;SVNLKYIAQKMQDRSSLSVGDIKSVIQNFVEKMKEQLLEGKSVNIEGLGVFMLTARSKGAELAKDINAKSVESVRIFFQANKELRVTKTATRADEKLDLISLDEYLKKLNASVTPNDPDDGENGGGGNEGGDEEAPDPTV
;
A
#
# COMPACT_ATOMS: atom_id res chain seq x y z
N SER A 1 -0.04 -1.20 -3.52
CA SER A 1 -0.13 -1.52 -2.08
C SER A 1 1.26 -1.53 -1.46
N VAL A 2 1.36 -1.06 -0.22
CA VAL A 2 2.61 -1.05 0.55
C VAL A 2 2.75 -2.41 1.23
N ASN A 3 3.94 -3.02 1.13
CA ASN A 3 4.23 -4.31 1.75
C ASN A 3 5.10 -4.17 3.01
N LEU A 4 5.20 -5.25 3.78
CA LEU A 4 5.99 -5.29 5.02
C LEU A 4 7.47 -4.92 4.78
N LYS A 5 8.05 -5.30 3.64
CA LYS A 5 9.44 -4.99 3.32
C LYS A 5 9.67 -3.46 3.24
N TYR A 6 8.76 -2.75 2.60
CA TYR A 6 8.83 -1.29 2.49
C TYR A 6 8.73 -0.61 3.87
N ILE A 7 7.77 -1.08 4.69
CA ILE A 7 7.60 -0.55 6.07
C ILE A 7 8.86 -0.82 6.89
N ALA A 8 9.41 -2.04 6.82
CA ALA A 8 10.61 -2.41 7.54
C ALA A 8 11.83 -1.57 7.12
N GLN A 9 11.96 -1.20 5.84
CA GLN A 9 13.00 -0.29 5.36
C GLN A 9 12.85 1.10 6.00
N LYS A 10 11.63 1.63 6.07
CA LYS A 10 11.37 2.93 6.72
C LYS A 10 11.60 2.89 8.24
N MET A 11 11.37 1.75 8.87
CA MET A 11 11.66 1.55 10.29
C MET A 11 13.17 1.46 10.54
N GLN A 12 13.93 0.81 9.67
CA GLN A 12 15.40 0.74 9.75
C GLN A 12 16.03 2.13 9.76
N ASP A 13 15.51 3.07 8.97
CA ASP A 13 16.02 4.44 8.90
C ASP A 13 15.97 5.18 10.27
N ARG A 14 15.15 4.69 11.20
CA ARG A 14 14.92 5.28 12.53
C ARG A 14 15.31 4.37 13.69
N SER A 15 15.80 3.19 13.40
CA SER A 15 16.19 2.19 14.41
C SER A 15 17.55 1.60 14.07
N SER A 16 18.21 1.01 15.05
CA SER A 16 19.46 0.26 14.86
C SER A 16 19.24 -1.18 14.36
N LEU A 17 17.97 -1.55 14.07
CA LEU A 17 17.61 -2.89 13.64
C LEU A 17 17.72 -3.02 12.12
N SER A 18 18.20 -4.17 11.66
CA SER A 18 18.17 -4.49 10.22
C SER A 18 16.74 -4.77 9.72
N VAL A 19 16.49 -4.65 8.43
CA VAL A 19 15.22 -5.06 7.81
C VAL A 19 14.87 -6.51 8.13
N GLY A 20 15.89 -7.40 8.24
CA GLY A 20 15.71 -8.80 8.59
C GLY A 20 15.21 -8.99 10.02
N ASP A 21 15.83 -8.27 10.97
CA ASP A 21 15.42 -8.30 12.38
C ASP A 21 14.00 -7.80 12.56
N ILE A 22 13.66 -6.66 11.94
CA ILE A 22 12.32 -6.09 11.99
C ILE A 22 11.27 -7.08 11.46
N LYS A 23 11.55 -7.73 10.33
CA LYS A 23 10.64 -8.74 9.76
C LYS A 23 10.48 -9.94 10.70
N SER A 24 11.57 -10.44 11.29
CA SER A 24 11.54 -11.56 12.22
C SER A 24 10.73 -11.23 13.47
N VAL A 25 10.92 -10.04 14.04
CA VAL A 25 10.15 -9.57 15.20
C VAL A 25 8.65 -9.51 14.87
N ILE A 26 8.28 -8.94 13.71
CA ILE A 26 6.88 -8.85 13.33
C ILE A 26 6.26 -10.23 13.07
N GLN A 27 6.98 -11.15 12.45
CA GLN A 27 6.52 -12.53 12.24
C GLN A 27 6.26 -13.25 13.56
N ASN A 28 7.24 -13.22 14.48
CA ASN A 28 7.10 -13.81 15.82
C ASN A 28 5.92 -13.17 16.58
N PHE A 29 5.75 -11.87 16.47
CA PHE A 29 4.64 -11.18 17.09
C PHE A 29 3.28 -11.68 16.55
N VAL A 30 3.13 -11.83 15.24
CA VAL A 30 1.90 -12.35 14.62
C VAL A 30 1.60 -13.77 15.06
N GLU A 31 2.62 -14.63 15.16
CA GLU A 31 2.48 -16.01 15.65
C GLU A 31 2.00 -16.04 17.10
N LYS A 32 2.64 -15.28 17.98
CA LYS A 32 2.25 -15.20 19.39
C LYS A 32 0.87 -14.59 19.60
N MET A 33 0.53 -13.57 18.82
CA MET A 33 -0.82 -13.01 18.82
C MET A 33 -1.85 -14.07 18.43
N LYS A 34 -1.58 -14.85 17.37
CA LYS A 34 -2.48 -15.92 16.92
C LYS A 34 -2.69 -16.98 18.00
N GLU A 35 -1.64 -17.39 18.71
CA GLU A 35 -1.73 -18.33 19.82
C GLU A 35 -2.72 -17.82 20.91
N GLN A 36 -2.57 -16.54 21.32
CA GLN A 36 -3.43 -15.96 22.34
C GLN A 36 -4.88 -15.82 21.87
N LEU A 37 -5.11 -15.48 20.61
CA LEU A 37 -6.46 -15.41 20.03
C LEU A 37 -7.10 -16.81 19.99
N LEU A 38 -6.36 -17.86 19.66
CA LEU A 38 -6.87 -19.24 19.65
C LEU A 38 -7.23 -19.75 21.04
N GLU A 39 -6.62 -19.22 22.10
CA GLU A 39 -6.99 -19.47 23.50
C GLU A 39 -8.27 -18.69 23.92
N GLY A 40 -8.90 -17.96 23.01
CA GLY A 40 -10.10 -17.17 23.26
C GLY A 40 -9.85 -15.82 23.95
N LYS A 41 -8.58 -15.40 24.02
CA LYS A 41 -8.21 -14.10 24.62
C LYS A 41 -8.28 -12.99 23.57
N SER A 42 -8.49 -11.76 24.02
CA SER A 42 -8.30 -10.57 23.20
C SER A 42 -6.89 -10.04 23.38
N VAL A 43 -6.28 -9.56 22.30
CA VAL A 43 -4.94 -8.96 22.31
C VAL A 43 -5.06 -7.47 22.08
N ASN A 44 -4.74 -6.68 23.11
CA ASN A 44 -4.71 -5.22 23.02
C ASN A 44 -3.27 -4.77 22.75
N ILE A 45 -3.11 -4.01 21.67
CA ILE A 45 -1.84 -3.37 21.29
C ILE A 45 -2.03 -1.86 21.44
N GLU A 46 -1.30 -1.29 22.37
CA GLU A 46 -1.32 0.14 22.62
C GLU A 46 -0.96 0.93 21.36
N GLY A 47 -1.71 2.00 21.08
CA GLY A 47 -1.56 2.80 19.85
C GLY A 47 -2.15 2.17 18.59
N LEU A 48 -2.37 0.84 18.55
CA LEU A 48 -2.93 0.14 17.38
C LEU A 48 -4.40 -0.21 17.57
N GLY A 49 -4.71 -1.06 18.53
CA GLY A 49 -6.09 -1.50 18.78
C GLY A 49 -6.19 -2.87 19.39
N VAL A 50 -7.41 -3.39 19.41
CA VAL A 50 -7.75 -4.68 20.02
C VAL A 50 -8.11 -5.68 18.94
N PHE A 51 -7.47 -6.83 18.98
CA PHE A 51 -7.79 -8.00 18.17
C PHE A 51 -8.56 -9.01 19.02
N MET A 52 -9.63 -9.57 18.46
CA MET A 52 -10.43 -10.60 19.11
C MET A 52 -11.00 -11.57 18.09
N LEU A 53 -11.31 -12.79 18.53
CA LEU A 53 -12.06 -13.73 17.71
C LEU A 53 -13.55 -13.48 17.88
N THR A 54 -14.27 -13.49 16.77
CA THR A 54 -15.72 -13.46 16.71
C THR A 54 -16.22 -14.68 15.97
N ALA A 55 -17.25 -15.33 16.50
CA ALA A 55 -17.90 -16.46 15.87
C ALA A 55 -19.27 -16.02 15.34
N ARG A 56 -19.61 -16.47 14.13
CA ARG A 56 -20.95 -16.35 13.58
C ARG A 56 -21.61 -17.72 13.62
N SER A 57 -22.79 -17.78 14.20
CA SER A 57 -23.60 -19.00 14.24
C SER A 57 -24.91 -18.81 13.48
N LYS A 58 -25.51 -19.92 13.05
CA LYS A 58 -26.91 -19.95 12.65
C LYS A 58 -27.76 -19.66 13.88
N GLY A 59 -28.76 -18.81 13.71
CA GLY A 59 -29.79 -18.62 14.74
C GLY A 59 -30.51 -19.95 14.97
N ALA A 60 -30.82 -20.25 16.24
CA ALA A 60 -31.68 -21.35 16.59
C ALA A 60 -32.90 -20.80 17.35
N GLU A 61 -34.08 -21.39 17.14
CA GLU A 61 -35.31 -20.97 17.85
C GLU A 61 -35.24 -21.25 19.35
N LEU A 62 -34.46 -22.25 19.76
CA LEU A 62 -34.27 -22.63 21.14
C LEU A 62 -32.78 -22.54 21.53
N ALA A 63 -32.51 -21.91 22.66
CA ALA A 63 -31.14 -21.74 23.17
C ALA A 63 -30.36 -23.06 23.35
N LYS A 64 -31.07 -24.15 23.68
CA LYS A 64 -30.50 -25.50 23.85
C LYS A 64 -29.95 -26.11 22.55
N ASP A 65 -30.38 -25.61 21.40
CA ASP A 65 -29.94 -26.09 20.09
C ASP A 65 -28.66 -25.42 19.59
N ILE A 66 -28.19 -24.40 20.32
CA ILE A 66 -26.93 -23.72 20.05
C ILE A 66 -25.79 -24.56 20.62
N ASN A 67 -24.99 -25.13 19.74
CA ASN A 67 -23.82 -25.92 20.08
C ASN A 67 -22.62 -25.57 19.16
N ALA A 68 -21.47 -26.17 19.37
CA ALA A 68 -20.26 -25.90 18.57
C ALA A 68 -20.45 -26.14 17.07
N LYS A 69 -21.37 -27.05 16.68
CA LYS A 69 -21.71 -27.33 15.28
C LYS A 69 -22.54 -26.23 14.63
N SER A 70 -23.17 -25.36 15.45
CA SER A 70 -23.93 -24.20 14.96
C SER A 70 -23.05 -23.06 14.48
N VAL A 71 -21.75 -23.10 14.80
CA VAL A 71 -20.78 -22.09 14.37
C VAL A 71 -20.48 -22.27 12.88
N GLU A 72 -20.83 -21.26 12.06
CA GLU A 72 -20.59 -21.24 10.63
C GLU A 72 -19.18 -20.73 10.28
N SER A 73 -18.74 -19.71 11.00
CA SER A 73 -17.43 -19.11 10.72
C SER A 73 -16.85 -18.42 11.96
N VAL A 74 -15.53 -18.46 12.04
CA VAL A 74 -14.75 -17.72 13.02
C VAL A 74 -13.90 -16.69 12.28
N ARG A 75 -13.88 -15.46 12.76
CA ARG A 75 -13.13 -14.35 12.14
C ARG A 75 -12.36 -13.59 13.18
N ILE A 76 -11.23 -13.04 12.78
CA ILE A 76 -10.51 -12.06 13.58
C ILE A 76 -11.20 -10.71 13.37
N PHE A 77 -11.66 -10.12 14.47
CA PHE A 77 -12.17 -8.76 14.51
C PHE A 77 -11.09 -7.83 15.05
N PHE A 78 -10.91 -6.70 14.40
CA PHE A 78 -9.99 -5.65 14.81
C PHE A 78 -10.75 -4.37 15.10
N GLN A 79 -10.52 -3.81 16.28
CA GLN A 79 -11.06 -2.52 16.69
C GLN A 79 -9.90 -1.54 16.89
N ALA A 80 -9.81 -0.56 16.03
CA ALA A 80 -8.74 0.45 16.08
C ALA A 80 -8.87 1.34 17.33
N ASN A 81 -7.74 1.65 17.95
CA ASN A 81 -7.65 2.68 19.00
C ASN A 81 -7.94 4.07 18.43
N LYS A 82 -8.25 5.02 19.32
CA LYS A 82 -8.53 6.41 18.92
C LYS A 82 -7.37 7.03 18.17
N GLU A 83 -6.14 6.72 18.55
CA GLU A 83 -4.91 7.20 17.92
C GLU A 83 -4.73 6.74 16.47
N LEU A 84 -5.23 5.54 16.14
CA LEU A 84 -5.18 5.00 14.78
C LEU A 84 -6.39 5.41 13.93
N ARG A 85 -7.44 5.99 14.52
CA ARG A 85 -8.63 6.36 13.76
C ARG A 85 -8.38 7.59 12.93
N VAL A 86 -8.49 7.43 11.62
CA VAL A 86 -8.49 8.55 10.69
C VAL A 86 -9.86 9.22 10.72
N THR A 87 -9.89 10.53 10.97
CA THR A 87 -11.13 11.32 10.98
C THR A 87 -11.11 12.37 9.88
N LYS A 88 -12.26 12.60 9.27
CA LYS A 88 -12.42 13.66 8.25
C LYS A 88 -12.19 15.07 8.81
N THR A 89 -12.41 15.25 10.12
CA THR A 89 -12.38 16.53 10.83
C THR A 89 -11.18 16.67 11.77
N ALA A 90 -10.08 15.94 11.51
CA ALA A 90 -8.89 16.07 12.34
C ALA A 90 -8.31 17.49 12.30
N THR A 91 -7.90 17.99 13.45
CA THR A 91 -7.33 19.35 13.61
C THR A 91 -5.89 19.44 13.09
N ARG A 92 -5.18 18.30 13.03
CA ARG A 92 -3.81 18.22 12.51
C ARG A 92 -3.83 17.86 11.04
N ALA A 93 -3.01 18.53 10.25
CA ALA A 93 -2.94 18.32 8.79
C ALA A 93 -2.46 16.92 8.39
N ASP A 94 -1.61 16.29 9.23
CA ASP A 94 -1.06 14.94 9.04
C ASP A 94 -2.06 13.81 9.40
N GLU A 95 -3.09 14.13 10.17
CA GLU A 95 -4.14 13.19 10.57
C GLU A 95 -5.41 13.31 9.70
N LYS A 96 -5.47 14.33 8.84
CA LYS A 96 -6.63 14.59 7.99
C LYS A 96 -6.58 13.74 6.74
N LEU A 97 -7.69 13.08 6.45
CA LEU A 97 -7.87 12.40 5.17
C LEU A 97 -8.39 13.39 4.13
N ASP A 98 -7.56 13.69 3.13
CA ASP A 98 -7.97 14.48 1.98
C ASP A 98 -8.86 13.65 1.05
N LEU A 99 -10.17 13.91 1.14
CA LEU A 99 -11.16 13.30 0.25
C LEU A 99 -11.29 14.17 -0.99
N ILE A 100 -10.82 13.67 -2.10
CA ILE A 100 -11.01 14.29 -3.42
C ILE A 100 -12.14 13.58 -4.15
N SER A 101 -12.89 14.33 -4.97
CA SER A 101 -13.90 13.72 -5.82
C SER A 101 -13.25 12.86 -6.91
N LEU A 102 -14.00 11.88 -7.44
CA LEU A 102 -13.51 11.04 -8.53
C LEU A 102 -13.07 11.89 -9.75
N ASP A 103 -13.80 12.97 -10.04
CA ASP A 103 -13.48 13.87 -11.15
C ASP A 103 -12.16 14.61 -10.93
N GLU A 104 -11.88 15.06 -9.71
CA GLU A 104 -10.60 15.68 -9.36
C GLU A 104 -9.45 14.68 -9.41
N TYR A 105 -9.69 13.43 -8.98
CA TYR A 105 -8.71 12.36 -9.06
C TYR A 105 -8.35 12.03 -10.51
N LEU A 106 -9.37 11.91 -11.38
CA LEU A 106 -9.17 11.67 -12.82
C LEU A 106 -8.45 12.82 -13.51
N LYS A 107 -8.76 14.08 -13.16
CA LYS A 107 -8.01 15.25 -13.66
C LYS A 107 -6.55 15.23 -13.26
N LYS A 108 -6.23 14.87 -12.01
CA LYS A 108 -4.84 14.73 -11.56
C LYS A 108 -4.11 13.60 -12.29
N LEU A 109 -4.80 12.48 -12.53
CA LEU A 109 -4.23 11.35 -13.26
C LEU A 109 -3.92 11.74 -14.71
N ASN A 110 -4.85 12.40 -15.39
CA ASN A 110 -4.68 12.85 -16.78
C ASN A 110 -3.62 13.96 -16.91
N ALA A 111 -3.50 14.82 -15.91
CA ALA A 111 -2.45 15.85 -15.87
C ALA A 111 -1.04 15.26 -15.66
N SER A 112 -0.93 14.07 -15.05
CA SER A 112 0.35 13.36 -14.91
C SER A 112 0.70 12.46 -16.10
N VAL A 113 -0.21 12.31 -17.06
CA VAL A 113 -0.02 11.56 -18.31
C VAL A 113 -0.08 12.55 -19.48
N THR A 114 0.68 13.64 -19.45
CA THR A 114 1.01 14.34 -20.69
C THR A 114 2.12 13.54 -21.37
N PRO A 115 1.86 12.94 -22.53
CA PRO A 115 2.94 12.43 -23.34
C PRO A 115 3.82 13.61 -23.76
N ASN A 116 5.10 13.52 -23.53
CA ASN A 116 6.03 14.28 -24.33
C ASN A 116 5.81 13.81 -25.78
N ASP A 117 5.13 14.61 -26.57
CA ASP A 117 5.18 14.48 -27.99
C ASP A 117 6.62 14.75 -28.42
N PRO A 118 7.31 13.79 -29.04
CA PRO A 118 8.49 14.12 -29.80
C PRO A 118 8.00 14.77 -31.10
N ASP A 119 8.26 16.03 -31.17
CA ASP A 119 8.47 16.86 -32.35
C ASP A 119 8.30 16.14 -33.70
N ASP A 120 7.20 16.39 -34.35
CA ASP A 120 7.02 16.19 -35.78
C ASP A 120 7.77 17.31 -36.51
N GLY A 121 9.02 17.02 -36.79
CA GLY A 121 9.80 17.79 -37.75
C GLY A 121 9.21 17.69 -39.15
N GLU A 122 8.48 18.71 -39.52
CA GLU A 122 7.91 18.91 -40.85
C GLU A 122 9.01 19.07 -41.90
N ASN A 123 8.95 18.15 -42.84
CA ASN A 123 9.66 18.13 -44.12
C ASN A 123 9.37 19.39 -44.94
N GLY A 124 10.41 20.09 -45.32
CA GLY A 124 10.35 21.18 -46.29
C GLY A 124 11.52 21.09 -47.23
N GLY A 125 11.27 20.58 -48.42
CA GLY A 125 12.20 20.29 -49.48
C GLY A 125 12.89 21.47 -50.13
N GLY A 126 13.88 21.16 -50.93
CA GLY A 126 14.26 21.98 -52.09
C GLY A 126 15.74 22.23 -52.30
N GLY A 127 16.30 21.63 -53.36
CA GLY A 127 17.25 22.29 -54.28
C GLY A 127 18.73 22.12 -53.98
N ASN A 128 19.32 21.20 -54.60
CA ASN A 128 20.08 21.18 -55.88
C ASN A 128 21.42 21.96 -55.96
N GLU A 129 22.36 21.32 -56.63
CA GLU A 129 23.64 21.76 -57.23
C GLU A 129 24.83 21.83 -56.29
N GLY A 130 25.84 20.97 -56.46
CA GLY A 130 26.71 20.82 -57.62
C GLY A 130 28.10 21.25 -57.23
N GLY A 131 29.10 20.45 -57.48
CA GLY A 131 30.46 20.90 -57.33
C GLY A 131 31.46 19.79 -56.98
N ASP A 132 31.96 19.19 -57.98
CA ASP A 132 33.14 18.34 -58.04
C ASP A 132 34.39 18.97 -57.36
N GLU A 133 35.23 18.14 -56.87
CA GLU A 133 36.70 18.09 -57.04
C GLU A 133 37.28 17.35 -55.81
N GLU A 134 37.71 16.19 -56.12
CA GLU A 134 39.05 15.70 -56.39
C GLU A 134 39.92 15.53 -55.14
N ALA A 135 40.15 14.27 -54.87
CA ALA A 135 41.21 13.79 -54.01
C ALA A 135 42.56 13.96 -54.61
N PRO A 136 43.61 14.04 -53.86
CA PRO A 136 44.78 13.22 -54.18
C PRO A 136 45.25 12.40 -52.99
N ASP A 137 45.58 11.24 -53.37
CA ASP A 137 46.15 10.11 -52.74
C ASP A 137 47.60 10.33 -52.28
N PRO A 138 48.09 9.37 -51.53
CA PRO A 138 49.17 9.51 -50.57
C PRO A 138 50.52 9.18 -51.15
N THR A 139 51.51 9.61 -50.50
CA THR A 139 52.81 8.88 -50.41
C THR A 139 53.73 9.61 -49.43
N VAL A 140 54.22 9.00 -48.54
CA VAL A 140 55.48 8.41 -48.13
C VAL A 140 55.51 8.24 -46.66
#